data_c48ca47097caba8d43f9b83d7a694e08
#
_entry.id   c48ca47097caba8d43f9b83d7a694e08
#
_cell.length_a   1.000
_cell.length_b   1.000
_cell.length_c   1.000
_cell.angle_alpha   90.00
_cell.angle_beta   90.00
_cell.angle_gamma   90.00
#
_symmetry.space_group_name_H-M   'P 1'
#
loop_
_entity.id
_entity.type
_entity.pdbx_description
1 polymer ?
#
loop_
_entity_poly.entity_id
_entity_poly.type
_entity_poly.pdbx_seq_one_letter_code
_entity_poly.pdbx_strand_id
1 'polypeptide(L)'
;LNITEQIQRVWSDLESRRKWVLPAFISISMVFVLTIATNTYLNYRNSQEAVVEEAVVVTNNSNELVALLPDLIEISTNTFYSKYDVSNASANLQQIESSLLQYQNNLESRSDISDINTVKANLNNIFTLVNELDLVLSYRISISEVLIYDDLPTDEDSVNIEEITSNLSNIIAQSKVNIATLPDINEFDKHKSLVKDAVTTAENLHGRYLGALRNNEYEVAQSISQAILLNKETESRAFENALLEFKEKSLLNYANFNNLP
;
A
#
# COMPACT_ATOMS: atom_id res chain seq x y z
N LEU A 1 12.71 -30.74 10.22
CA LEU A 1 11.42 -30.07 10.08
C LEU A 1 11.28 -29.61 8.64
N ASN A 2 10.25 -30.11 7.97
CA ASN A 2 10.05 -30.01 6.54
C ASN A 2 9.64 -28.54 6.21
N ILE A 3 10.26 -27.92 5.20
CA ILE A 3 10.00 -26.54 4.75
C ILE A 3 8.49 -26.34 4.51
N THR A 4 7.79 -27.36 4.04
CA THR A 4 6.33 -27.36 3.82
C THR A 4 5.53 -27.16 5.12
N GLU A 5 6.00 -27.69 6.25
CA GLU A 5 5.35 -27.52 7.57
C GLU A 5 5.60 -26.13 8.16
N GLN A 6 6.76 -25.52 7.88
CA GLN A 6 7.02 -24.14 8.28
C GLN A 6 6.17 -23.16 7.46
N ILE A 7 6.06 -23.37 6.16
CA ILE A 7 5.18 -22.56 5.29
C ILE A 7 3.72 -22.70 5.73
N GLN A 8 3.24 -23.91 6.01
CA GLN A 8 1.87 -24.13 6.50
C GLN A 8 1.59 -23.45 7.85
N ARG A 9 2.56 -23.42 8.77
CA ARG A 9 2.41 -22.72 10.06
C ARG A 9 2.36 -21.20 9.88
N VAL A 10 3.24 -20.65 9.02
CA VAL A 10 3.23 -19.22 8.69
C VAL A 10 1.90 -18.83 8.02
N TRP A 11 1.40 -19.65 7.09
CA TRP A 11 0.09 -19.42 6.45
C TRP A 11 -1.08 -19.49 7.43
N SER A 12 -1.08 -20.47 8.36
CA SER A 12 -2.16 -20.59 9.36
C SER A 12 -2.15 -19.44 10.38
N ASP A 13 -0.97 -18.93 10.72
CA ASP A 13 -0.81 -17.80 11.64
C ASP A 13 -1.23 -16.47 10.97
N LEU A 14 -0.90 -16.30 9.68
CA LEU A 14 -1.35 -15.18 8.85
C LEU A 14 -2.89 -15.22 8.62
N GLU A 15 -3.45 -16.40 8.38
CA GLU A 15 -4.89 -16.57 8.20
C GLU A 15 -5.67 -16.33 9.51
N SER A 16 -5.07 -16.68 10.65
CA SER A 16 -5.60 -16.37 11.98
C SER A 16 -5.61 -14.87 12.26
N ARG A 17 -4.51 -14.16 11.97
CA ARG A 17 -4.41 -12.70 12.12
C ARG A 17 -5.37 -11.98 11.18
N ARG A 18 -5.48 -12.42 9.93
CA ARG A 18 -6.43 -11.88 8.94
C ARG A 18 -7.88 -11.97 9.41
N LYS A 19 -8.27 -13.07 10.06
CA LYS A 19 -9.63 -13.26 10.60
C LYS A 19 -10.01 -12.31 11.73
N TRP A 20 -9.02 -11.76 12.44
CA TRP A 20 -9.26 -10.89 13.59
C TRP A 20 -9.01 -9.40 13.28
N VAL A 21 -8.01 -9.09 12.47
CA VAL A 21 -7.66 -7.70 12.11
C VAL A 21 -8.75 -7.07 11.23
N LEU A 22 -9.22 -7.77 10.21
CA LEU A 22 -10.27 -7.25 9.30
C LEU A 22 -11.61 -7.00 10.01
N PRO A 23 -12.15 -7.95 10.82
CA PRO A 23 -13.38 -7.69 11.60
C PRO A 23 -13.19 -6.61 12.66
N ALA A 24 -12.01 -6.50 13.28
CA ALA A 24 -11.71 -5.44 14.23
C ALA A 24 -11.70 -4.06 13.54
N PHE A 25 -11.07 -3.94 12.38
CA PHE A 25 -11.09 -2.72 11.57
C PHE A 25 -12.51 -2.35 11.12
N ILE A 26 -13.27 -3.30 10.59
CA ILE A 26 -14.67 -3.07 10.18
C ILE A 26 -15.53 -2.66 11.38
N SER A 27 -15.34 -3.31 12.53
CA SER A 27 -16.10 -3.00 13.75
C SER A 27 -15.76 -1.62 14.29
N ILE A 28 -14.48 -1.23 14.31
CA ILE A 28 -14.03 0.10 14.74
C ILE A 28 -14.56 1.17 13.78
N SER A 29 -14.47 0.94 12.48
CA SER A 29 -15.01 1.85 11.46
C SER A 29 -16.53 2.00 11.57
N MET A 30 -17.26 0.93 11.85
CA MET A 30 -18.73 0.96 12.05
C MET A 30 -19.14 1.71 13.32
N VAL A 31 -18.42 1.49 14.42
CA VAL A 31 -18.61 2.21 15.68
C VAL A 31 -18.36 3.72 15.45
N PHE A 32 -17.35 4.05 14.68
CA PHE A 32 -16.97 5.43 14.38
C PHE A 32 -18.05 6.15 13.55
N VAL A 33 -18.55 5.52 12.48
CA VAL A 33 -19.65 6.09 11.66
C VAL A 33 -20.92 6.26 12.48
N LEU A 34 -21.24 5.31 13.36
CA LEU A 34 -22.40 5.41 14.27
C LEU A 34 -22.20 6.50 15.32
N THR A 35 -20.98 6.70 15.83
CA THR A 35 -20.69 7.76 16.82
C THR A 35 -20.81 9.14 16.20
N ILE A 36 -20.30 9.34 14.97
CA ILE A 36 -20.46 10.61 14.24
C ILE A 36 -21.95 10.87 13.93
N ALA A 37 -22.68 9.88 13.44
CA ALA A 37 -24.10 10.02 13.12
C ALA A 37 -24.95 10.33 14.36
N THR A 38 -24.64 9.71 15.49
CA THR A 38 -25.35 9.95 16.76
C THR A 38 -25.01 11.31 17.34
N ASN A 39 -23.76 11.74 17.27
CA ASN A 39 -23.35 13.08 17.71
C ASN A 39 -23.98 14.20 16.87
N THR A 40 -24.07 14.03 15.54
CA THR A 40 -24.71 15.02 14.67
C THR A 40 -26.20 15.19 15.04
N TYR A 41 -26.86 14.12 15.45
CA TYR A 41 -28.27 14.15 15.85
C TYR A 41 -28.48 14.77 17.25
N LEU A 42 -27.54 14.55 18.20
CA LEU A 42 -27.60 15.10 19.55
C LEU A 42 -27.25 16.60 19.63
N ASN A 43 -26.34 17.06 18.77
CA ASN A 43 -25.89 18.47 18.72
C ASN A 43 -26.98 19.46 18.30
N TYR A 44 -28.04 19.01 17.66
CA TYR A 44 -29.18 19.88 17.35
C TYR A 44 -29.94 20.35 18.60
N ARG A 45 -29.62 19.82 19.77
CA ARG A 45 -30.45 20.00 20.98
C ARG A 45 -29.87 20.84 22.12
N ASN A 46 -28.56 21.11 22.24
CA ASN A 46 -27.99 21.87 23.36
C ASN A 46 -26.72 22.64 22.96
N SER A 47 -26.83 23.95 22.80
CA SER A 47 -25.84 24.76 22.07
C SER A 47 -24.68 25.38 22.86
N GLN A 48 -24.48 25.14 24.14
CA GLN A 48 -23.32 25.70 24.87
C GLN A 48 -22.50 24.68 25.68
N GLU A 49 -23.10 23.72 26.35
CA GLU A 49 -22.36 22.61 26.97
C GLU A 49 -21.84 21.62 25.92
N ALA A 50 -22.49 21.55 24.78
CA ALA A 50 -22.16 20.68 23.65
C ALA A 50 -20.78 20.95 23.02
N VAL A 51 -20.30 22.20 23.01
CA VAL A 51 -19.03 22.55 22.30
C VAL A 51 -17.79 21.96 23.01
N VAL A 52 -17.78 21.92 24.32
CA VAL A 52 -16.66 21.35 25.10
C VAL A 52 -16.70 19.82 25.03
N GLU A 53 -17.87 19.23 25.13
CA GLU A 53 -18.06 17.77 25.05
C GLU A 53 -17.76 17.25 23.63
N GLU A 54 -18.15 17.99 22.58
CA GLU A 54 -17.83 17.71 21.20
C GLU A 54 -16.32 17.77 20.92
N ALA A 55 -15.62 18.77 21.46
CA ALA A 55 -14.17 18.91 21.33
C ALA A 55 -13.42 17.72 21.96
N VAL A 56 -13.87 17.24 23.11
CA VAL A 56 -13.30 16.07 23.80
C VAL A 56 -13.55 14.79 22.97
N VAL A 57 -14.76 14.61 22.44
CA VAL A 57 -15.10 13.46 21.59
C VAL A 57 -14.27 13.46 20.31
N VAL A 58 -14.12 14.58 19.63
CA VAL A 58 -13.30 14.71 18.42
C VAL A 58 -11.83 14.42 18.73
N THR A 59 -11.32 14.89 19.85
CA THR A 59 -9.94 14.60 20.30
C THR A 59 -9.73 13.12 20.54
N ASN A 60 -10.62 12.49 21.30
CA ASN A 60 -10.53 11.05 21.58
C ASN A 60 -10.61 10.22 20.30
N ASN A 61 -11.55 10.53 19.42
CA ASN A 61 -11.70 9.87 18.14
C ASN A 61 -10.45 10.03 17.25
N SER A 62 -9.86 11.24 17.22
CA SER A 62 -8.65 11.49 16.46
C SER A 62 -7.46 10.71 17.03
N ASN A 63 -7.31 10.62 18.35
CA ASN A 63 -6.27 9.82 18.98
C ASN A 63 -6.46 8.31 18.74
N GLU A 64 -7.70 7.81 18.80
CA GLU A 64 -8.00 6.41 18.45
C GLU A 64 -7.63 6.09 16.99
N LEU A 65 -7.91 7.00 16.07
CA LEU A 65 -7.55 6.82 14.66
C LEU A 65 -6.04 6.90 14.43
N VAL A 66 -5.35 7.84 15.07
CA VAL A 66 -3.88 7.94 15.02
C VAL A 66 -3.22 6.67 15.58
N ALA A 67 -3.83 6.03 16.56
CA ALA A 67 -3.37 4.75 17.11
C ALA A 67 -3.43 3.58 16.10
N LEU A 68 -4.18 3.70 15.00
CA LEU A 68 -4.23 2.72 13.93
C LEU A 68 -3.07 2.87 12.91
N LEU A 69 -2.33 3.96 12.94
CA LEU A 69 -1.24 4.21 11.96
C LEU A 69 -0.18 3.11 11.92
N PRO A 70 0.28 2.51 13.05
CA PRO A 70 1.23 1.39 12.99
C PRO A 70 0.71 0.20 12.17
N ASP A 71 -0.57 -0.15 12.30
CA ASP A 71 -1.17 -1.24 11.52
C ASP A 71 -1.28 -0.86 10.05
N LEU A 72 -1.58 0.40 9.74
CA LEU A 72 -1.61 0.91 8.38
C LEU A 72 -0.21 0.97 7.75
N ILE A 73 0.83 1.33 8.53
CA ILE A 73 2.23 1.22 8.11
C ILE A 73 2.55 -0.23 7.76
N GLU A 74 2.16 -1.19 8.60
CA GLU A 74 2.38 -2.62 8.34
C GLU A 74 1.68 -3.06 7.04
N ILE A 75 0.40 -2.73 6.87
CA ILE A 75 -0.34 -3.09 5.64
C ILE A 75 0.29 -2.42 4.41
N SER A 76 0.69 -1.16 4.52
CA SER A 76 1.27 -0.40 3.41
C SER A 76 2.64 -0.93 2.97
N THR A 77 3.39 -1.53 3.88
CA THR A 77 4.80 -1.92 3.64
C THR A 77 5.06 -3.41 3.58
N ASN A 78 4.08 -4.25 3.86
CA ASN A 78 4.23 -5.69 3.85
C ASN A 78 3.60 -6.29 2.58
N THR A 79 4.42 -6.95 1.76
CA THR A 79 4.02 -7.54 0.46
C THR A 79 3.06 -8.72 0.56
N PHE A 80 2.89 -9.31 1.76
CA PHE A 80 1.93 -10.40 1.98
C PHE A 80 0.46 -9.97 1.96
N TYR A 81 0.17 -8.68 2.10
CA TYR A 81 -1.20 -8.18 2.01
C TYR A 81 -1.66 -8.10 0.55
N SER A 82 -2.88 -8.56 0.30
CA SER A 82 -3.48 -8.56 -1.02
C SER A 82 -3.81 -7.16 -1.53
N LYS A 83 -4.06 -7.02 -2.83
CA LYS A 83 -4.55 -5.76 -3.44
C LYS A 83 -5.84 -5.25 -2.76
N TYR A 84 -6.70 -6.16 -2.30
CA TYR A 84 -7.91 -5.81 -1.56
C TYR A 84 -7.59 -5.18 -0.19
N ASP A 85 -6.65 -5.76 0.55
CA ASP A 85 -6.23 -5.23 1.85
C ASP A 85 -5.60 -3.83 1.69
N VAL A 86 -4.78 -3.65 0.65
CA VAL A 86 -4.16 -2.37 0.27
C VAL A 86 -5.20 -1.30 -0.07
N SER A 87 -6.24 -1.67 -0.84
CA SER A 87 -7.33 -0.75 -1.18
C SER A 87 -8.16 -0.34 0.04
N ASN A 88 -8.40 -1.28 0.96
CA ASN A 88 -9.09 -0.98 2.22
C ASN A 88 -8.26 -0.07 3.13
N ALA A 89 -6.93 -0.26 3.15
CA ALA A 89 -6.05 0.61 3.91
C ALA A 89 -6.09 2.06 3.38
N SER A 90 -6.12 2.27 2.06
CA SER A 90 -6.30 3.60 1.47
C SER A 90 -7.62 4.25 1.90
N ALA A 91 -8.73 3.50 1.90
CA ALA A 91 -10.02 4.01 2.40
C ALA A 91 -9.96 4.40 3.89
N ASN A 92 -9.26 3.63 4.72
CA ASN A 92 -9.05 3.95 6.13
C ASN A 92 -8.20 5.21 6.31
N LEU A 93 -7.14 5.40 5.50
CA LEU A 93 -6.34 6.64 5.53
C LEU A 93 -7.18 7.88 5.21
N GLN A 94 -8.09 7.80 4.23
CA GLN A 94 -9.00 8.90 3.91
C GLN A 94 -9.95 9.24 5.07
N GLN A 95 -10.38 8.23 5.85
CA GLN A 95 -11.19 8.47 7.06
C GLN A 95 -10.36 9.17 8.15
N ILE A 96 -9.10 8.74 8.35
CA ILE A 96 -8.18 9.40 9.28
C ILE A 96 -7.96 10.85 8.87
N GLU A 97 -7.65 11.10 7.61
CA GLU A 97 -7.45 12.45 7.07
C GLU A 97 -8.68 13.34 7.33
N SER A 98 -9.88 12.84 7.03
CA SER A 98 -11.13 13.57 7.25
C SER A 98 -11.35 13.93 8.71
N SER A 99 -11.04 13.01 9.64
CA SER A 99 -11.14 13.26 11.09
C SER A 99 -10.10 14.25 11.59
N LEU A 100 -8.88 14.16 11.09
CA LEU A 100 -7.82 15.12 11.42
C LEU A 100 -8.15 16.53 10.92
N LEU A 101 -8.75 16.65 9.75
CA LEU A 101 -9.25 17.94 9.23
C LEU A 101 -10.36 18.50 10.13
N GLN A 102 -11.29 17.66 10.60
CA GLN A 102 -12.30 18.08 11.54
C GLN A 102 -11.69 18.54 12.88
N TYR A 103 -10.71 17.79 13.40
CA TYR A 103 -9.95 18.19 14.58
C TYR A 103 -9.23 19.53 14.36
N GLN A 104 -8.56 19.72 13.23
CA GLN A 104 -7.87 20.95 12.89
C GLN A 104 -8.82 22.16 12.86
N ASN A 105 -10.01 22.01 12.28
CA ASN A 105 -11.03 23.06 12.21
C ASN A 105 -11.53 23.43 13.64
N ASN A 106 -11.69 22.44 14.52
CA ASN A 106 -12.11 22.68 15.88
C ASN A 106 -11.00 23.29 16.75
N LEU A 107 -9.73 23.00 16.42
CA LEU A 107 -8.57 23.52 17.13
C LEU A 107 -8.52 25.06 17.12
N GLU A 108 -8.97 25.69 16.04
CA GLU A 108 -8.96 27.17 15.91
C GLU A 108 -9.97 27.85 16.86
N SER A 109 -11.00 27.15 17.29
CA SER A 109 -12.01 27.64 18.23
C SER A 109 -11.66 27.37 19.71
N ARG A 110 -10.59 26.60 20.00
CA ARG A 110 -10.18 26.20 21.34
C ARG A 110 -9.23 27.20 21.96
N SER A 111 -9.67 27.85 23.02
CA SER A 111 -8.85 28.79 23.81
C SER A 111 -8.17 28.13 25.05
N ASP A 112 -8.48 26.86 25.32
CA ASP A 112 -7.98 26.07 26.45
C ASP A 112 -6.61 25.43 26.19
N ILE A 113 -6.12 25.41 24.96
CA ILE A 113 -4.85 24.82 24.59
C ILE A 113 -3.72 25.85 24.78
N SER A 114 -2.83 25.55 25.71
CA SER A 114 -1.71 26.45 26.07
C SER A 114 -0.62 26.58 24.98
N ASP A 115 -0.44 25.56 24.14
CA ASP A 115 0.54 25.55 23.07
C ASP A 115 -0.05 25.03 21.74
N ILE A 116 -0.90 25.84 21.16
CA ILE A 116 -1.57 25.55 19.90
C ILE A 116 -0.58 25.34 18.72
N ASN A 117 0.61 25.96 18.78
CA ASN A 117 1.60 25.84 17.71
C ASN A 117 2.24 24.47 17.71
N THR A 118 2.56 23.91 18.87
CA THR A 118 3.06 22.54 18.99
C THR A 118 2.01 21.53 18.54
N VAL A 119 0.75 21.73 18.88
CA VAL A 119 -0.35 20.86 18.43
C VAL A 119 -0.51 20.92 16.91
N LYS A 120 -0.48 22.12 16.31
CA LYS A 120 -0.51 22.28 14.85
C LYS A 120 0.69 21.62 14.16
N ALA A 121 1.88 21.71 14.75
CA ALA A 121 3.07 21.06 14.21
C ALA A 121 2.95 19.52 14.23
N ASN A 122 2.48 18.95 15.35
CA ASN A 122 2.22 17.52 15.48
C ASN A 122 1.17 17.05 14.46
N LEU A 123 0.07 17.79 14.33
CA LEU A 123 -1.00 17.50 13.39
C LEU A 123 -0.48 17.49 11.93
N ASN A 124 0.34 18.47 11.55
CA ASN A 124 0.96 18.50 10.23
C ASN A 124 1.87 17.29 9.99
N ASN A 125 2.62 16.84 11.00
CA ASN A 125 3.45 15.63 10.88
C ASN A 125 2.60 14.39 10.67
N ILE A 126 1.46 14.27 11.36
CA ILE A 126 0.52 13.17 11.16
C ILE A 126 -0.07 13.21 9.74
N PHE A 127 -0.51 14.38 9.26
CA PHE A 127 -0.99 14.55 7.89
C PHE A 127 0.06 14.14 6.86
N THR A 128 1.32 14.53 7.09
CA THR A 128 2.42 14.15 6.22
C THR A 128 2.56 12.63 6.15
N LEU A 129 2.54 11.95 7.30
CA LEU A 129 2.62 10.48 7.34
C LEU A 129 1.43 9.81 6.65
N VAL A 130 0.21 10.30 6.89
CA VAL A 130 -1.01 9.77 6.24
C VAL A 130 -0.90 9.89 4.72
N ASN A 131 -0.47 11.04 4.21
CA ASN A 131 -0.28 11.28 2.78
C ASN A 131 0.84 10.40 2.21
N GLU A 132 1.97 10.25 2.89
CA GLU A 132 3.06 9.36 2.47
C GLU A 132 2.59 7.92 2.39
N LEU A 133 1.78 7.44 3.35
CA LEU A 133 1.20 6.10 3.33
C LEU A 133 0.24 5.89 2.15
N ASP A 134 -0.62 6.85 1.84
CA ASP A 134 -1.54 6.75 0.70
C ASP A 134 -0.77 6.70 -0.64
N LEU A 135 0.29 7.49 -0.77
CA LEU A 135 1.19 7.42 -1.93
C LEU A 135 1.85 6.04 -2.06
N VAL A 136 2.30 5.43 -0.96
CA VAL A 136 2.89 4.08 -0.98
C VAL A 136 1.86 3.02 -1.34
N LEU A 137 0.61 3.11 -0.84
CA LEU A 137 -0.46 2.19 -1.25
C LEU A 137 -0.76 2.31 -2.74
N SER A 138 -0.82 3.53 -3.27
CA SER A 138 -1.00 3.79 -4.70
C SER A 138 0.16 3.25 -5.54
N TYR A 139 1.39 3.43 -5.06
CA TYR A 139 2.60 2.86 -5.67
C TYR A 139 2.53 1.34 -5.73
N ARG A 140 2.15 0.68 -4.62
CA ARG A 140 2.00 -0.77 -4.54
C ARG A 140 0.97 -1.32 -5.53
N ILE A 141 -0.17 -0.65 -5.66
CA ILE A 141 -1.21 -1.05 -6.62
C ILE A 141 -0.64 -0.99 -8.04
N SER A 142 0.01 0.11 -8.40
CA SER A 142 0.56 0.31 -9.74
C SER A 142 1.69 -0.67 -10.06
N ILE A 143 2.62 -0.91 -9.12
CA ILE A 143 3.75 -1.80 -9.34
C ILE A 143 3.35 -3.27 -9.38
N SER A 144 2.29 -3.66 -8.66
CA SER A 144 1.78 -5.04 -8.68
C SER A 144 1.29 -5.50 -10.06
N GLU A 145 1.06 -4.56 -10.98
CA GLU A 145 0.62 -4.81 -12.35
C GLU A 145 1.77 -4.67 -13.37
N VAL A 146 3.02 -4.54 -12.92
CA VAL A 146 4.19 -4.46 -13.79
C VAL A 146 4.79 -5.85 -13.99
N LEU A 147 5.08 -6.20 -15.24
CA LEU A 147 5.71 -7.46 -15.64
C LEU A 147 5.01 -8.71 -15.04
N ILE A 148 3.68 -8.74 -15.13
CA ILE A 148 2.90 -9.92 -14.74
C ILE A 148 3.03 -10.96 -15.86
N TYR A 149 3.54 -12.12 -15.51
CA TYR A 149 3.67 -13.25 -16.42
C TYR A 149 2.76 -14.39 -15.95
N ASP A 150 2.01 -14.92 -16.92
CA ASP A 150 1.45 -16.26 -16.87
C ASP A 150 2.53 -17.28 -17.29
N ASP A 151 2.14 -18.44 -17.77
CA ASP A 151 3.06 -19.44 -18.27
C ASP A 151 3.81 -18.95 -19.53
N LEU A 152 5.13 -19.18 -19.56
CA LEU A 152 5.97 -18.97 -20.71
C LEU A 152 6.27 -20.35 -21.33
N PRO A 153 5.53 -20.79 -22.37
CA PRO A 153 5.68 -22.12 -22.93
C PRO A 153 7.07 -22.32 -23.54
N THR A 154 7.63 -23.51 -23.30
CA THR A 154 9.01 -23.86 -23.70
C THR A 154 9.10 -25.17 -24.46
N ASP A 155 7.96 -25.79 -24.78
CA ASP A 155 7.87 -27.02 -25.52
C ASP A 155 7.02 -26.87 -26.80
N GLU A 156 7.19 -27.82 -27.75
CA GLU A 156 6.59 -27.79 -29.09
C GLU A 156 5.06 -27.90 -29.05
N ASP A 157 4.49 -28.60 -28.03
CA ASP A 157 3.09 -29.01 -28.04
C ASP A 157 2.12 -27.90 -27.62
N SER A 158 2.62 -26.79 -27.06
CA SER A 158 1.82 -25.72 -26.47
C SER A 158 2.03 -24.33 -27.08
N VAL A 159 2.77 -24.21 -28.19
CA VAL A 159 3.22 -22.90 -28.69
C VAL A 159 2.27 -22.32 -29.76
N ASN A 160 1.44 -21.37 -29.34
CA ASN A 160 0.79 -20.42 -30.25
C ASN A 160 1.58 -19.09 -30.28
N ILE A 161 2.49 -18.95 -31.23
CA ILE A 161 3.42 -17.81 -31.32
C ILE A 161 2.67 -16.46 -31.45
N GLU A 162 1.53 -16.41 -32.11
CA GLU A 162 0.76 -15.18 -32.28
C GLU A 162 0.16 -14.74 -30.95
N GLU A 163 -0.42 -15.65 -30.19
CA GLU A 163 -0.98 -15.42 -28.87
C GLU A 163 0.10 -14.98 -27.88
N ILE A 164 1.24 -15.70 -27.85
CA ILE A 164 2.37 -15.33 -27.00
C ILE A 164 2.90 -13.94 -27.36
N THR A 165 3.04 -13.64 -28.65
CA THR A 165 3.49 -12.31 -29.10
C THR A 165 2.55 -11.21 -28.63
N SER A 166 1.24 -11.44 -28.73
CA SER A 166 0.22 -10.50 -28.27
C SER A 166 0.31 -10.31 -26.76
N ASN A 167 0.39 -11.38 -25.98
CA ASN A 167 0.46 -11.34 -24.53
C ASN A 167 1.71 -10.60 -24.04
N LEU A 168 2.89 -10.93 -24.56
CA LEU A 168 4.13 -10.27 -24.16
C LEU A 168 4.15 -8.79 -24.56
N SER A 169 3.58 -8.44 -25.71
CA SER A 169 3.45 -7.04 -26.12
C SER A 169 2.52 -6.26 -25.18
N ASN A 170 1.42 -6.87 -24.76
CA ASN A 170 0.48 -6.29 -23.80
C ASN A 170 1.11 -6.10 -22.43
N ILE A 171 1.90 -7.08 -21.94
CA ILE A 171 2.64 -6.98 -20.67
C ILE A 171 3.55 -5.75 -20.70
N ILE A 172 4.34 -5.56 -21.75
CA ILE A 172 5.24 -4.39 -21.86
C ILE A 172 4.46 -3.09 -21.95
N ALA A 173 3.41 -3.04 -22.79
CA ALA A 173 2.59 -1.84 -22.93
C ALA A 173 1.94 -1.43 -21.61
N GLN A 174 1.33 -2.36 -20.90
CA GLN A 174 0.70 -2.11 -19.60
C GLN A 174 1.73 -1.71 -18.54
N SER A 175 2.88 -2.40 -18.49
CA SER A 175 3.97 -2.06 -17.57
C SER A 175 4.49 -0.63 -17.80
N LYS A 176 4.64 -0.20 -19.05
CA LYS A 176 5.05 1.18 -19.38
C LYS A 176 4.02 2.22 -18.91
N VAL A 177 2.72 1.92 -19.05
CA VAL A 177 1.62 2.79 -18.53
C VAL A 177 1.69 2.88 -17.02
N ASN A 178 1.78 1.74 -16.33
CA ASN A 178 1.80 1.70 -14.87
C ASN A 178 3.02 2.43 -14.27
N ILE A 179 4.20 2.27 -14.89
CA ILE A 179 5.40 3.00 -14.46
C ILE A 179 5.25 4.53 -14.64
N ALA A 180 4.59 4.96 -15.70
CA ALA A 180 4.38 6.38 -15.96
C ALA A 180 3.45 7.05 -14.92
N THR A 181 2.60 6.26 -14.25
CA THR A 181 1.66 6.72 -13.21
C THR A 181 2.17 6.51 -11.79
N LEU A 182 3.37 5.94 -11.60
CA LEU A 182 3.94 5.75 -10.27
C LEU A 182 4.12 7.07 -9.53
N PRO A 183 3.63 7.20 -8.29
CA PRO A 183 3.86 8.36 -7.45
C PRO A 183 5.36 8.65 -7.26
N ASP A 184 5.70 9.91 -7.05
CA ASP A 184 7.05 10.32 -6.69
C ASP A 184 7.21 10.24 -5.17
N ILE A 185 8.03 9.29 -4.71
CA ILE A 185 8.34 9.02 -3.31
C ILE A 185 9.86 8.86 -3.24
N ASN A 186 10.54 9.71 -2.49
CA ASN A 186 12.01 9.76 -2.46
C ASN A 186 12.66 8.39 -2.15
N GLU A 187 12.10 7.64 -1.20
CA GLU A 187 12.60 6.31 -0.81
C GLU A 187 12.48 5.28 -1.95
N PHE A 188 11.60 5.53 -2.92
CA PHE A 188 11.35 4.65 -4.06
C PHE A 188 12.04 5.09 -5.36
N ASP A 189 12.75 6.20 -5.39
CA ASP A 189 13.40 6.71 -6.61
C ASP A 189 14.34 5.69 -7.24
N LYS A 190 15.14 5.02 -6.41
CA LYS A 190 16.05 3.96 -6.87
C LYS A 190 15.27 2.77 -7.43
N HIS A 191 14.20 2.35 -6.75
CA HIS A 191 13.34 1.27 -7.23
C HIS A 191 12.65 1.67 -8.55
N LYS A 192 12.12 2.89 -8.64
CA LYS A 192 11.47 3.40 -9.86
C LYS A 192 12.42 3.38 -11.08
N SER A 193 13.71 3.67 -10.87
CA SER A 193 14.72 3.53 -11.91
C SER A 193 14.95 2.07 -12.30
N LEU A 194 15.09 1.17 -11.33
CA LEU A 194 15.29 -0.26 -11.57
C LEU A 194 14.10 -0.91 -12.29
N VAL A 195 12.88 -0.49 -11.98
CA VAL A 195 11.67 -0.96 -12.67
C VAL A 195 11.70 -0.58 -14.15
N LYS A 196 12.12 0.65 -14.49
CA LYS A 196 12.26 1.08 -15.90
C LYS A 196 13.29 0.22 -16.64
N ASP A 197 14.42 -0.05 -15.99
CA ASP A 197 15.47 -0.90 -16.54
C ASP A 197 14.98 -2.35 -16.69
N ALA A 198 14.22 -2.88 -15.72
CA ALA A 198 13.64 -4.20 -15.76
C ALA A 198 12.63 -4.35 -16.92
N VAL A 199 11.78 -3.36 -17.17
CA VAL A 199 10.83 -3.36 -18.31
C VAL A 199 11.58 -3.28 -19.64
N THR A 200 12.62 -2.46 -19.74
CA THR A 200 13.46 -2.39 -20.96
C THR A 200 14.17 -3.72 -21.22
N THR A 201 14.70 -4.34 -20.18
CA THR A 201 15.35 -5.66 -20.25
C THR A 201 14.34 -6.74 -20.64
N ALA A 202 13.13 -6.72 -20.06
CA ALA A 202 12.06 -7.65 -20.41
C ALA A 202 11.66 -7.53 -21.89
N GLU A 203 11.50 -6.32 -22.41
CA GLU A 203 11.18 -6.08 -23.82
C GLU A 203 12.23 -6.72 -24.77
N ASN A 204 13.51 -6.60 -24.44
CA ASN A 204 14.60 -7.24 -25.20
C ASN A 204 14.55 -8.76 -25.08
N LEU A 205 14.37 -9.29 -23.86
CA LEU A 205 14.25 -10.73 -23.61
C LEU A 205 13.04 -11.33 -24.34
N HIS A 206 11.91 -10.63 -24.37
CA HIS A 206 10.70 -11.06 -25.10
C HIS A 206 11.01 -11.23 -26.61
N GLY A 207 11.69 -10.26 -27.22
CA GLY A 207 12.08 -10.36 -28.63
C GLY A 207 12.97 -11.57 -28.91
N ARG A 208 13.94 -11.83 -28.05
CA ARG A 208 14.84 -12.99 -28.16
C ARG A 208 14.11 -14.31 -27.92
N TYR A 209 13.21 -14.36 -26.93
CA TYR A 209 12.39 -15.54 -26.65
C TYR A 209 11.50 -15.92 -27.82
N LEU A 210 10.79 -14.93 -28.40
CA LEU A 210 9.98 -15.15 -29.60
C LEU A 210 10.80 -15.55 -30.80
N GLY A 211 12.03 -15.03 -30.95
CA GLY A 211 12.97 -15.46 -31.98
C GLY A 211 13.35 -16.93 -31.87
N ALA A 212 13.69 -17.37 -30.66
CA ALA A 212 14.02 -18.76 -30.36
C ALA A 212 12.84 -19.73 -30.66
N LEU A 213 11.62 -19.35 -30.24
CA LEU A 213 10.41 -20.14 -30.53
C LEU A 213 10.15 -20.27 -32.03
N ARG A 214 10.30 -19.18 -32.81
CA ARG A 214 10.10 -19.19 -34.25
C ARG A 214 11.13 -20.07 -35.01
N ASN A 215 12.31 -20.22 -34.43
CA ASN A 215 13.37 -21.04 -34.95
C ASN A 215 13.33 -22.49 -34.44
N ASN A 216 12.35 -22.86 -33.61
CA ASN A 216 12.26 -24.14 -32.89
C ASN A 216 13.47 -24.43 -31.98
N GLU A 217 14.08 -23.36 -31.44
CA GLU A 217 15.23 -23.43 -30.53
C GLU A 217 14.70 -23.49 -29.07
N TYR A 218 14.00 -24.56 -28.69
CA TYR A 218 13.27 -24.67 -27.44
C TYR A 218 14.15 -24.61 -26.18
N GLU A 219 15.37 -25.17 -26.21
CA GLU A 219 16.32 -25.05 -25.11
C GLU A 219 16.76 -23.59 -24.89
N VAL A 220 16.93 -22.84 -25.98
CA VAL A 220 17.26 -21.41 -25.93
C VAL A 220 16.05 -20.63 -25.39
N ALA A 221 14.84 -20.93 -25.85
CA ALA A 221 13.61 -20.31 -25.35
C ALA A 221 13.44 -20.55 -23.86
N GLN A 222 13.69 -21.76 -23.35
CA GLN A 222 13.66 -22.10 -21.94
C GLN A 222 14.67 -21.28 -21.12
N SER A 223 15.91 -21.16 -21.61
CA SER A 223 16.92 -20.35 -20.94
C SER A 223 16.51 -18.87 -20.86
N ILE A 224 15.90 -18.33 -21.91
CA ILE A 224 15.45 -16.95 -21.95
C ILE A 224 14.20 -16.75 -21.05
N SER A 225 13.27 -17.71 -21.00
CA SER A 225 12.12 -17.64 -20.12
C SER A 225 12.55 -17.57 -18.64
N GLN A 226 13.55 -18.35 -18.25
CA GLN A 226 14.14 -18.26 -16.91
C GLN A 226 14.78 -16.88 -16.65
N ALA A 227 15.46 -16.30 -17.65
CA ALA A 227 16.02 -14.95 -17.53
C ALA A 227 14.95 -13.87 -17.37
N ILE A 228 13.79 -14.02 -18.03
CA ILE A 228 12.62 -13.13 -17.88
C ILE A 228 12.11 -13.19 -16.43
N LEU A 229 11.92 -14.39 -15.89
CA LEU A 229 11.43 -14.58 -14.52
C LEU A 229 12.44 -14.06 -13.48
N LEU A 230 13.74 -14.30 -13.69
CA LEU A 230 14.80 -13.79 -12.83
C LEU A 230 14.86 -12.25 -12.83
N ASN A 231 14.65 -11.63 -14.00
CA ASN A 231 14.59 -10.18 -14.13
C ASN A 231 13.43 -9.61 -13.29
N LYS A 232 12.25 -10.24 -13.33
CA LYS A 232 11.10 -9.88 -12.49
C LYS A 232 11.38 -10.08 -10.99
N GLU A 233 11.98 -11.21 -10.63
CA GLU A 233 12.34 -11.47 -9.22
C GLU A 233 13.33 -10.43 -8.69
N THR A 234 14.28 -10.00 -9.49
CA THR A 234 15.26 -8.96 -9.12
C THR A 234 14.58 -7.62 -8.87
N GLU A 235 13.61 -7.24 -9.71
CA GLU A 235 12.79 -6.05 -9.53
C GLU A 235 11.98 -6.15 -8.23
N SER A 236 11.29 -7.28 -8.00
CA SER A 236 10.46 -7.50 -6.81
C SER A 236 11.27 -7.41 -5.51
N ARG A 237 12.48 -7.96 -5.47
CA ARG A 237 13.37 -7.83 -4.30
C ARG A 237 13.80 -6.38 -4.03
N ALA A 238 14.04 -5.60 -5.09
CA ALA A 238 14.36 -4.19 -4.93
C ALA A 238 13.18 -3.40 -4.37
N PHE A 239 11.97 -3.78 -4.75
CA PHE A 239 10.74 -3.22 -4.20
C PHE A 239 10.58 -3.53 -2.71
N GLU A 240 10.77 -4.79 -2.31
CA GLU A 240 10.71 -5.20 -0.90
C GLU A 240 11.69 -4.42 -0.04
N ASN A 241 12.91 -4.16 -0.52
CA ASN A 241 13.90 -3.35 0.19
C ASN A 241 13.45 -1.88 0.34
N ALA A 242 12.86 -1.28 -0.70
CA ALA A 242 12.33 0.07 -0.62
C ALA A 242 11.16 0.18 0.37
N LEU A 243 10.28 -0.82 0.41
CA LEU A 243 9.21 -0.91 1.41
C LEU A 243 9.75 -1.02 2.84
N LEU A 244 10.82 -1.78 3.05
CA LEU A 244 11.44 -1.92 4.37
C LEU A 244 12.05 -0.59 4.85
N GLU A 245 12.79 0.11 4.00
CA GLU A 245 13.34 1.44 4.31
C GLU A 245 12.21 2.43 4.66
N PHE A 246 11.15 2.45 3.88
CA PHE A 246 10.00 3.30 4.14
C PHE A 246 9.32 2.95 5.46
N LYS A 247 9.16 1.65 5.76
CA LYS A 247 8.58 1.17 7.03
C LYS A 247 9.36 1.69 8.23
N GLU A 248 10.68 1.52 8.22
CA GLU A 248 11.55 1.96 9.32
C GLU A 248 11.42 3.48 9.56
N LYS A 249 11.46 4.27 8.49
CA LYS A 249 11.26 5.72 8.55
C LYS A 249 9.89 6.07 9.12
N SER A 250 8.83 5.42 8.63
CA SER A 250 7.45 5.72 9.04
C SER A 250 7.19 5.38 10.51
N LEU A 251 7.73 4.25 10.99
CA LEU A 251 7.64 3.87 12.40
C LEU A 251 8.42 4.83 13.30
N LEU A 252 9.59 5.31 12.85
CA LEU A 252 10.36 6.32 13.58
C LEU A 252 9.60 7.64 13.65
N ASN A 253 8.99 8.08 12.54
CA ASN A 253 8.16 9.28 12.51
C ASN A 253 6.96 9.13 13.47
N TYR A 254 6.26 7.99 13.41
CA TYR A 254 5.14 7.71 14.31
C TYR A 254 5.54 7.74 15.79
N ALA A 255 6.69 7.18 16.14
CA ALA A 255 7.19 7.15 17.52
C ALA A 255 7.43 8.57 18.11
N ASN A 256 7.61 9.57 17.26
CA ASN A 256 7.80 10.96 17.66
C ASN A 256 6.48 11.73 17.85
N PHE A 257 5.32 11.11 17.56
CA PHE A 257 4.04 11.75 17.77
C PHE A 257 3.61 11.61 19.21
N ASN A 258 3.21 12.75 19.78
CA ASN A 258 2.51 12.78 21.05
C ASN A 258 1.00 12.72 20.78
N ASN A 259 0.24 12.23 21.76
CA ASN A 259 -1.22 12.28 21.69
C ASN A 259 -1.68 13.73 21.48
N LEU A 260 -2.73 13.89 20.69
CA LEU A 260 -3.39 15.17 20.51
C LEU A 260 -4.09 15.55 21.82
N PRO A 261 -3.95 16.78 22.29
CA PRO A 261 -4.58 17.26 23.53
C PRO A 261 -6.07 17.55 23.38
#